data_403d61af57ac76c55b27705ad2ba4ec0
#
_entry.id   403d61af57ac76c55b27705ad2ba4ec0
#
_cell.length_a   1.000
_cell.length_b   1.000
_cell.length_c   1.000
_cell.angle_alpha   90.00
_cell.angle_beta   90.00
_cell.angle_gamma   90.00
#
_symmetry.space_group_name_H-M   'P 1'
#
loop_
_entity.id
_entity.type
_entity.pdbx_description
1 polymer ?
#
loop_
_entity_poly.entity_id
_entity_poly.type
_entity_poly.pdbx_seq_one_letter_code
_entity_poly.pdbx_strand_id
1 'polypeptide(L)'
;MTTPQLPLQDQLRGFSRALFSTWIYHRRFNILFDAGEGVATALFNRVFGIRRIFLSHGHADHIAGLVNLINIRNLGAGDQTASLKIYFPKNNRLIDLLREYLSRTQNGLSFDLEWIGVDENEQVWLEDQKSRIFIRTFRTKHSNKQLSLGYNVIEIRRRLKDKYHGLGQKQLNEIIWAYGKDEIAEDIEKIIFSYGGDSRPIDPDSVRQSMFLCHECTYLSIEDDERNFQQHSHLEEVLEIAAQADVETLLLFHSSLRYSLEVLKEQICLGMQKIKAKFRVLVLYGDHIIDPLAEDFPKNSRKKTREKEFEQVIVEGDQ
;
A
#
# COMPACT_ATOMS: atom_id res chain seq x y z
N MET A 1 -1.47 27.42 13.19
CA MET A 1 -2.11 27.19 11.89
C MET A 1 -1.64 25.82 11.40
N THR A 2 -2.51 24.81 11.40
CA THR A 2 -2.20 23.50 10.84
C THR A 2 -2.29 23.63 9.33
N THR A 3 -1.18 23.40 8.63
CA THR A 3 -1.17 23.29 7.16
C THR A 3 -2.24 22.26 6.75
N PRO A 4 -3.12 22.58 5.79
CA PRO A 4 -4.12 21.60 5.35
C PRO A 4 -3.39 20.36 4.88
N GLN A 5 -3.69 19.21 5.50
CA GLN A 5 -3.12 17.95 5.07
C GLN A 5 -3.73 17.60 3.69
N LEU A 6 -2.86 17.30 2.72
CA LEU A 6 -3.31 16.77 1.43
C LEU A 6 -4.20 15.54 1.65
N PRO A 7 -5.24 15.33 0.81
CA PRO A 7 -6.00 14.10 0.79
C PRO A 7 -5.07 12.89 0.78
N LEU A 8 -5.44 11.80 1.43
CA LEU A 8 -4.53 10.66 1.63
C LEU A 8 -4.07 10.05 0.30
N GLN A 9 -4.95 10.01 -0.70
CA GLN A 9 -4.62 9.54 -2.05
C GLN A 9 -3.49 10.36 -2.70
N ASP A 10 -3.43 11.67 -2.45
CA ASP A 10 -2.40 12.57 -3.00
C ASP A 10 -1.05 12.40 -2.29
N GLN A 11 -1.05 11.69 -1.16
CA GLN A 11 0.15 11.31 -0.42
C GLN A 11 0.76 9.99 -0.92
N LEU A 12 0.06 9.27 -1.80
CA LEU A 12 0.50 8.00 -2.32
C LEU A 12 1.09 8.15 -3.72
N ARG A 13 2.08 7.34 -4.02
CA ARG A 13 2.54 6.98 -5.36
C ARG A 13 2.68 5.49 -5.42
N GLY A 14 2.34 4.89 -6.53
CA GLY A 14 2.44 3.45 -6.66
C GLY A 14 2.48 3.02 -8.11
N PHE A 15 2.79 1.77 -8.28
CA PHE A 15 2.57 1.02 -9.52
C PHE A 15 2.04 -0.35 -9.13
N SER A 16 1.02 -0.81 -9.82
CA SER A 16 0.57 -2.18 -9.63
C SER A 16 -0.10 -2.76 -10.87
N ARG A 17 0.42 -3.89 -11.30
CA ARG A 17 -0.17 -4.82 -12.28
C ARG A 17 0.30 -6.23 -11.94
N ALA A 18 -0.63 -7.15 -11.82
CA ALA A 18 -0.33 -8.55 -11.53
C ALA A 18 0.76 -9.12 -12.45
N LEU A 19 1.68 -9.89 -11.92
CA LEU A 19 2.85 -10.50 -12.57
C LEU A 19 3.97 -9.52 -12.97
N PHE A 20 3.71 -8.23 -13.07
CA PHE A 20 4.72 -7.25 -13.52
C PHE A 20 5.43 -6.58 -12.36
N SER A 21 4.69 -5.83 -11.59
CA SER A 21 5.29 -5.08 -10.48
C SER A 21 4.21 -4.54 -9.54
N THR A 22 4.52 -4.52 -8.25
CA THR A 22 3.71 -3.88 -7.22
C THR A 22 4.61 -3.16 -6.23
N TRP A 23 4.33 -1.88 -6.00
CA TRP A 23 4.89 -1.07 -4.93
C TRP A 23 4.00 0.14 -4.65
N ILE A 24 3.91 0.55 -3.38
CA ILE A 24 3.19 1.74 -2.95
C ILE A 24 4.08 2.56 -2.02
N TYR A 25 4.38 3.80 -2.39
CA TYR A 25 5.15 4.75 -1.62
C TYR A 25 4.24 5.75 -0.91
N HIS A 26 4.31 5.77 0.42
CA HIS A 26 3.58 6.72 1.26
C HIS A 26 4.47 7.92 1.59
N ARG A 27 4.24 9.05 0.91
CA ARG A 27 5.10 10.26 0.98
C ARG A 27 5.21 10.83 2.39
N ARG A 28 4.09 10.91 3.14
CA ARG A 28 4.07 11.50 4.48
C ARG A 28 5.05 10.80 5.43
N PHE A 29 5.18 9.51 5.34
CA PHE A 29 6.00 8.70 6.24
C PHE A 29 7.35 8.29 5.66
N ASN A 30 7.59 8.57 4.39
CA ASN A 30 8.74 8.07 3.62
C ASN A 30 8.88 6.54 3.73
N ILE A 31 7.74 5.85 3.61
CA ILE A 31 7.65 4.40 3.66
C ILE A 31 7.32 3.86 2.28
N LEU A 32 7.96 2.77 1.91
CA LEU A 32 7.65 1.99 0.73
C LEU A 32 7.05 0.64 1.17
N PHE A 33 5.89 0.30 0.64
CA PHE A 33 5.27 -1.02 0.75
C PHE A 33 5.53 -1.77 -0.53
N ASP A 34 6.19 -2.92 -0.43
CA ASP A 34 6.80 -3.68 -1.50
C ASP A 34 7.75 -2.86 -2.38
N ALA A 35 8.52 -3.54 -3.22
CA ALA A 35 9.54 -2.92 -4.05
C ALA A 35 9.70 -3.69 -5.37
N GLY A 36 8.61 -3.78 -6.13
CA GLY A 36 8.62 -4.39 -7.44
C GLY A 36 9.51 -3.66 -8.45
N GLU A 37 9.70 -4.27 -9.60
CA GLU A 37 10.55 -3.73 -10.65
C GLU A 37 10.15 -2.29 -11.03
N GLY A 38 11.15 -1.48 -11.40
CA GLY A 38 10.95 -0.10 -11.84
C GLY A 38 10.71 0.91 -10.71
N VAL A 39 10.56 0.50 -9.44
CA VAL A 39 10.31 1.41 -8.31
C VAL A 39 11.35 2.52 -8.21
N ALA A 40 12.63 2.19 -8.38
CA ALA A 40 13.71 3.16 -8.29
C ALA A 40 13.66 4.19 -9.42
N THR A 41 13.37 3.77 -10.64
CA THR A 41 13.21 4.65 -11.80
C THR A 41 12.00 5.57 -11.65
N ALA A 42 10.88 5.05 -11.18
CA ALA A 42 9.65 5.82 -11.00
C ALA A 42 9.74 6.83 -9.85
N LEU A 43 10.39 6.48 -8.75
CA LEU A 43 10.56 7.37 -7.60
C LEU A 43 11.70 8.37 -7.78
N PHE A 44 12.68 8.07 -8.63
CA PHE A 44 13.82 8.91 -8.94
C PHE A 44 14.51 9.41 -7.65
N ASN A 45 14.76 10.70 -7.49
CA ASN A 45 15.45 11.25 -6.30
C ASN A 45 14.75 10.95 -4.96
N ARG A 46 13.49 10.51 -4.96
CA ARG A 46 12.78 10.17 -3.72
C ARG A 46 13.33 8.90 -3.05
N VAL A 47 14.02 8.03 -3.81
CA VAL A 47 14.64 6.83 -3.25
C VAL A 47 15.59 7.13 -2.10
N PHE A 48 16.27 8.27 -2.13
CA PHE A 48 17.21 8.69 -1.08
C PHE A 48 16.52 9.06 0.25
N GLY A 49 15.25 9.46 0.18
CA GLY A 49 14.44 9.81 1.35
C GLY A 49 13.73 8.62 2.00
N ILE A 50 13.67 7.45 1.35
CA ILE A 50 13.01 6.26 1.89
C ILE A 50 13.82 5.77 3.09
N ARG A 51 13.19 5.66 4.25
CA ARG A 51 13.81 5.16 5.48
C ARG A 51 13.43 3.74 5.82
N ARG A 52 12.25 3.31 5.37
CA ARG A 52 11.69 1.99 5.68
C ARG A 52 11.00 1.40 4.46
N ILE A 53 11.25 0.12 4.24
CA ILE A 53 10.55 -0.69 3.25
C ILE A 53 9.87 -1.83 4.01
N PHE A 54 8.61 -2.08 3.73
CA PHE A 54 7.84 -3.19 4.29
C PHE A 54 7.45 -4.14 3.18
N LEU A 55 8.01 -5.34 3.19
CA LEU A 55 7.75 -6.36 2.17
C LEU A 55 6.62 -7.28 2.64
N SER A 56 5.59 -7.44 1.82
CA SER A 56 4.46 -8.32 2.14
C SER A 56 4.81 -9.81 2.00
N HIS A 57 5.57 -10.15 0.98
CA HIS A 57 6.03 -11.50 0.68
C HIS A 57 7.21 -11.48 -0.31
N GLY A 58 7.65 -12.65 -0.81
CA GLY A 58 8.89 -12.77 -1.56
C GLY A 58 8.73 -12.99 -3.06
N HIS A 59 7.57 -12.78 -3.68
CA HIS A 59 7.47 -12.92 -5.14
C HIS A 59 8.22 -11.81 -5.88
N ALA A 60 8.68 -12.13 -7.10
CA ALA A 60 9.57 -11.25 -7.85
C ALA A 60 8.95 -9.88 -8.16
N ASP A 61 7.67 -9.84 -8.49
CA ASP A 61 6.92 -8.61 -8.76
C ASP A 61 6.74 -7.69 -7.54
N HIS A 62 7.14 -8.17 -6.34
CA HIS A 62 7.13 -7.40 -5.09
C HIS A 62 8.52 -7.06 -4.56
N ILE A 63 9.58 -7.72 -5.01
CA ILE A 63 10.93 -7.53 -4.44
C ILE A 63 12.03 -7.23 -5.47
N ALA A 64 11.81 -7.47 -6.78
CA ALA A 64 12.87 -7.37 -7.78
C ALA A 64 13.50 -5.97 -7.90
N GLY A 65 12.74 -4.92 -7.63
CA GLY A 65 13.23 -3.54 -7.67
C GLY A 65 14.22 -3.17 -6.57
N LEU A 66 14.33 -3.98 -5.50
CA LEU A 66 15.26 -3.72 -4.40
C LEU A 66 16.71 -3.68 -4.86
N VAL A 67 17.10 -4.55 -5.79
CA VAL A 67 18.48 -4.60 -6.30
C VAL A 67 18.91 -3.24 -6.84
N ASN A 68 18.12 -2.67 -7.74
CA ASN A 68 18.41 -1.38 -8.34
C ASN A 68 18.25 -0.22 -7.35
N LEU A 69 17.23 -0.27 -6.47
CA LEU A 69 17.00 0.75 -5.44
C LEU A 69 18.21 0.87 -4.50
N ILE A 70 18.73 -0.25 -3.99
CA ILE A 70 19.89 -0.27 -3.09
C ILE A 70 21.14 0.21 -3.83
N ASN A 71 21.36 -0.24 -5.08
CA ASN A 71 22.48 0.18 -5.91
C ASN A 71 22.47 1.71 -6.16
N ILE A 72 21.33 2.28 -6.55
CA ILE A 72 21.20 3.73 -6.77
C ILE A 72 21.48 4.50 -5.47
N ARG A 73 20.97 4.05 -4.35
CA ARG A 73 21.24 4.68 -3.05
C ARG A 73 22.73 4.63 -2.70
N ASN A 74 23.37 3.51 -2.99
CA ASN A 74 24.79 3.34 -2.71
C ASN A 74 25.69 4.26 -3.55
N LEU A 75 25.35 4.48 -4.81
CA LEU A 75 26.18 5.23 -5.75
C LEU A 75 25.78 6.71 -5.91
N GLY A 76 24.54 7.06 -5.59
CA GLY A 76 23.95 8.33 -6.01
C GLY A 76 24.02 9.47 -5.00
N ALA A 77 24.13 9.22 -3.69
CA ALA A 77 24.02 10.26 -2.66
C ALA A 77 25.26 10.42 -1.77
N GLY A 78 26.26 9.59 -1.91
CA GLY A 78 27.45 9.64 -1.06
C GLY A 78 27.11 9.55 0.42
N ASP A 79 27.84 10.26 1.27
CA ASP A 79 27.72 10.23 2.73
C ASP A 79 26.40 10.79 3.29
N GLN A 80 25.52 11.33 2.44
CA GLN A 80 24.24 11.92 2.87
C GLN A 80 23.05 10.96 2.73
N THR A 81 23.27 9.72 2.32
CA THR A 81 22.19 8.74 2.19
C THR A 81 21.70 8.31 3.57
N ALA A 82 20.41 8.52 3.84
CA ALA A 82 19.80 8.07 5.10
C ALA A 82 19.89 6.55 5.24
N SER A 83 19.99 6.03 6.47
CA SER A 83 19.88 4.60 6.76
C SER A 83 18.58 4.03 6.20
N LEU A 84 18.60 2.76 5.80
CA LEU A 84 17.45 2.04 5.25
C LEU A 84 17.19 0.78 6.06
N LYS A 85 15.98 0.66 6.59
CA LYS A 85 15.48 -0.55 7.25
C LYS A 85 14.48 -1.26 6.34
N ILE A 86 14.72 -2.56 6.09
CA ILE A 86 13.83 -3.40 5.30
C ILE A 86 13.21 -4.44 6.21
N TYR A 87 11.91 -4.30 6.43
CA TYR A 87 11.09 -5.23 7.22
C TYR A 87 10.48 -6.26 6.29
N PHE A 88 10.55 -7.54 6.66
CA PHE A 88 10.08 -8.64 5.82
C PHE A 88 9.55 -9.81 6.66
N PRO A 89 8.64 -10.64 6.13
CA PRO A 89 8.13 -11.81 6.83
C PRO A 89 9.26 -12.79 7.18
N LYS A 90 9.37 -13.17 8.45
CA LYS A 90 10.37 -14.13 8.92
C LYS A 90 10.33 -15.44 8.12
N ASN A 91 11.48 -16.06 7.96
CA ASN A 91 11.63 -17.36 7.27
C ASN A 91 11.15 -17.37 5.82
N ASN A 92 11.21 -16.24 5.13
CA ASN A 92 10.88 -16.16 3.71
C ASN A 92 12.10 -16.47 2.85
N ARG A 93 12.13 -17.69 2.31
CA ARG A 93 13.27 -18.20 1.52
C ARG A 93 13.65 -17.31 0.33
N LEU A 94 12.69 -16.73 -0.37
CA LEU A 94 12.96 -15.91 -1.55
C LEU A 94 13.63 -14.60 -1.17
N ILE A 95 13.21 -13.99 -0.07
CA ILE A 95 13.83 -12.78 0.48
C ILE A 95 15.22 -13.11 1.01
N ASP A 96 15.42 -14.25 1.66
CA ASP A 96 16.75 -14.66 2.14
C ASP A 96 17.73 -14.88 0.98
N LEU A 97 17.30 -15.48 -0.13
CA LEU A 97 18.11 -15.61 -1.34
C LEU A 97 18.47 -14.24 -1.96
N LEU A 98 17.52 -13.30 -1.98
CA LEU A 98 17.80 -11.94 -2.45
C LEU A 98 18.82 -11.23 -1.54
N ARG A 99 18.69 -11.37 -0.22
CA ARG A 99 19.66 -10.83 0.75
C ARG A 99 21.05 -11.41 0.53
N GLU A 100 21.15 -12.72 0.32
CA GLU A 100 22.40 -13.39 0.02
C GLU A 100 23.02 -12.86 -1.29
N TYR A 101 22.22 -12.73 -2.34
CA TYR A 101 22.67 -12.13 -3.60
C TYR A 101 23.22 -10.71 -3.38
N LEU A 102 22.49 -9.85 -2.70
CA LEU A 102 22.90 -8.47 -2.43
C LEU A 102 24.17 -8.41 -1.58
N SER A 103 24.31 -9.26 -0.57
CA SER A 103 25.51 -9.31 0.27
C SER A 103 26.77 -9.72 -0.49
N ARG A 104 26.63 -10.53 -1.54
CA ARG A 104 27.74 -10.97 -2.37
C ARG A 104 28.10 -10.01 -3.51
N THR A 105 27.14 -9.21 -3.98
CA THR A 105 27.32 -8.34 -5.13
C THR A 105 27.60 -6.89 -4.76
N GLN A 106 27.32 -6.49 -3.51
CA GLN A 106 27.51 -5.13 -3.03
C GLN A 106 28.54 -5.09 -1.90
N ASN A 107 29.79 -4.89 -2.28
CA ASN A 107 30.89 -4.76 -1.33
C ASN A 107 30.97 -3.32 -0.80
N GLY A 108 30.55 -3.13 0.47
CA GLY A 108 30.62 -1.84 1.14
C GLY A 108 29.54 -0.86 0.66
N LEU A 109 28.47 -0.75 1.44
CA LEU A 109 27.43 0.26 1.21
C LEU A 109 27.87 1.59 1.80
N SER A 110 27.55 2.69 1.12
CA SER A 110 27.76 4.06 1.61
C SER A 110 26.73 4.49 2.64
N PHE A 111 25.80 3.62 3.02
CA PHE A 111 24.77 3.86 4.01
C PHE A 111 24.45 2.59 4.81
N ASP A 112 23.86 2.77 5.99
CA ASP A 112 23.45 1.66 6.84
C ASP A 112 22.21 0.97 6.27
N LEU A 113 22.32 -0.32 5.97
CA LEU A 113 21.24 -1.19 5.50
C LEU A 113 20.96 -2.27 6.54
N GLU A 114 19.75 -2.27 7.08
CA GLU A 114 19.32 -3.25 8.07
C GLU A 114 18.14 -4.08 7.54
N TRP A 115 18.25 -5.40 7.64
CA TRP A 115 17.19 -6.35 7.29
C TRP A 115 16.56 -6.91 8.57
N ILE A 116 15.27 -6.68 8.75
CA ILE A 116 14.55 -7.01 9.98
C ILE A 116 13.41 -7.98 9.65
N GLY A 117 13.56 -9.23 10.06
CA GLY A 117 12.49 -10.21 9.95
C GLY A 117 11.42 -9.93 11.00
N VAL A 118 10.16 -9.82 10.56
CA VAL A 118 8.99 -9.59 11.43
C VAL A 118 7.98 -10.72 11.33
N ASP A 119 7.19 -10.90 12.38
CA ASP A 119 6.11 -11.86 12.49
C ASP A 119 4.76 -11.15 12.55
N GLU A 120 3.65 -11.88 12.61
CA GLU A 120 2.33 -11.29 12.82
C GLU A 120 2.23 -10.58 14.19
N ASN A 121 1.42 -9.52 14.28
CA ASN A 121 1.18 -8.74 15.49
C ASN A 121 2.41 -8.01 16.07
N GLU A 122 3.53 -7.94 15.35
CA GLU A 122 4.68 -7.13 15.76
C GLU A 122 4.41 -5.64 15.53
N GLN A 123 5.02 -4.79 16.37
CA GLN A 123 4.91 -3.34 16.29
C GLN A 123 6.25 -2.70 15.98
N VAL A 124 6.27 -1.84 14.96
CA VAL A 124 7.45 -1.06 14.55
C VAL A 124 7.14 0.42 14.72
N TRP A 125 7.77 1.07 15.69
CA TRP A 125 7.59 2.50 15.96
C TRP A 125 8.28 3.36 14.92
N LEU A 126 7.59 4.43 14.48
CA LEU A 126 8.14 5.45 13.59
C LEU A 126 8.64 6.63 14.41
N GLU A 127 9.82 6.48 15.01
CA GLU A 127 10.40 7.45 15.96
C GLU A 127 10.70 8.82 15.34
N ASP A 128 10.86 8.88 14.02
CA ASP A 128 11.10 10.10 13.26
C ASP A 128 9.83 10.93 12.99
N GLN A 129 8.67 10.46 13.43
CA GLN A 129 7.40 11.15 13.26
C GLN A 129 7.08 12.03 14.49
N LYS A 130 6.47 13.19 14.25
CA LYS A 130 6.01 14.09 15.32
C LYS A 130 4.85 13.51 16.12
N SER A 131 4.00 12.72 15.48
CA SER A 131 2.89 12.02 16.10
C SER A 131 3.36 10.64 16.58
N ARG A 132 2.69 10.08 17.58
CA ARG A 132 2.92 8.72 18.05
C ARG A 132 2.35 7.74 17.03
N ILE A 133 3.21 7.25 16.12
CA ILE A 133 2.83 6.38 15.01
C ILE A 133 3.67 5.11 15.05
N PHE A 134 3.04 3.98 14.82
CA PHE A 134 3.70 2.71 14.63
C PHE A 134 3.03 1.89 13.53
N ILE A 135 3.74 0.89 13.02
CA ILE A 135 3.21 -0.10 12.09
C ILE A 135 2.95 -1.38 12.88
N ARG A 136 1.74 -1.93 12.74
CA ARG A 136 1.39 -3.27 13.23
C ARG A 136 1.25 -4.21 12.04
N THR A 137 1.94 -5.34 12.13
CA THR A 137 1.83 -6.41 11.14
C THR A 137 0.57 -7.24 11.40
N PHE A 138 -0.05 -7.76 10.34
CA PHE A 138 -1.09 -8.77 10.44
C PHE A 138 -0.88 -9.85 9.38
N ARG A 139 -1.35 -11.04 9.66
CA ARG A 139 -1.18 -12.17 8.75
C ARG A 139 -2.12 -12.06 7.56
N THR A 140 -1.59 -12.36 6.36
CA THR A 140 -2.37 -12.53 5.13
C THR A 140 -2.25 -13.96 4.60
N LYS A 141 -3.20 -14.38 3.74
CA LYS A 141 -3.26 -15.73 3.18
C LYS A 141 -2.93 -15.66 1.70
N HIS A 142 -1.65 -15.76 1.35
CA HIS A 142 -1.20 -15.78 -0.04
C HIS A 142 -0.47 -17.08 -0.39
N SER A 143 0.34 -17.60 0.52
CA SER A 143 1.06 -18.85 0.35
C SER A 143 0.85 -19.77 1.55
N ASN A 144 0.62 -21.06 1.29
CA ASN A 144 0.52 -22.06 2.36
C ASN A 144 1.89 -22.45 2.94
N LYS A 145 2.99 -22.07 2.28
CA LYS A 145 4.35 -22.50 2.64
C LYS A 145 5.20 -21.42 3.30
N GLN A 146 4.82 -20.16 3.15
CA GLN A 146 5.60 -19.03 3.65
C GLN A 146 4.67 -18.00 4.28
N LEU A 147 5.17 -17.31 5.31
CA LEU A 147 4.47 -16.21 5.93
C LEU A 147 4.32 -15.07 4.94
N SER A 148 3.10 -14.52 4.83
CA SER A 148 2.78 -13.28 4.15
C SER A 148 2.16 -12.32 5.15
N LEU A 149 2.48 -11.04 5.05
CA LEU A 149 2.07 -10.02 6.00
C LEU A 149 1.44 -8.81 5.31
N GLY A 150 0.39 -8.31 5.94
CA GLY A 150 -0.11 -6.97 5.74
C GLY A 150 0.37 -6.03 6.85
N TYR A 151 0.18 -4.73 6.66
CA TYR A 151 0.73 -3.67 7.49
C TYR A 151 -0.29 -2.58 7.76
N ASN A 152 -0.54 -2.29 9.04
CA ASN A 152 -1.37 -1.17 9.48
C ASN A 152 -0.50 -0.04 10.01
N VAL A 153 -0.63 1.14 9.43
CA VAL A 153 -0.07 2.38 10.01
C VAL A 153 -1.06 2.91 11.02
N ILE A 154 -0.69 2.92 12.27
CA ILE A 154 -1.55 3.26 13.40
C ILE A 154 -1.03 4.54 14.06
N GLU A 155 -1.92 5.51 14.22
CA GLU A 155 -1.68 6.74 14.97
C GLU A 155 -2.37 6.67 16.32
N ILE A 156 -1.63 6.93 17.41
CA ILE A 156 -2.21 7.06 18.73
C ILE A 156 -2.72 8.49 18.88
N ARG A 157 -4.02 8.62 19.09
CA ARG A 157 -4.71 9.89 19.29
C ARG A 157 -5.26 10.01 20.70
N ARG A 158 -5.23 11.23 21.23
CA ARG A 158 -5.92 11.55 22.48
C ARG A 158 -7.38 11.85 22.19
N ARG A 159 -8.30 11.14 22.88
CA ARG A 159 -9.75 11.34 22.81
C ARG A 159 -10.27 11.70 24.18
N LEU A 160 -11.22 12.65 24.24
CA LEU A 160 -11.96 12.94 25.45
C LEU A 160 -12.78 11.71 25.85
N LYS A 161 -12.69 11.29 27.11
CA LYS A 161 -13.50 10.16 27.63
C LYS A 161 -14.98 10.51 27.62
N ASP A 162 -15.83 9.53 27.30
CA ASP A 162 -17.27 9.74 27.09
C ASP A 162 -17.97 10.42 28.28
N LYS A 163 -17.54 10.11 29.52
CA LYS A 163 -18.09 10.71 30.75
C LYS A 163 -17.91 12.23 30.85
N TYR A 164 -17.05 12.80 30.02
CA TYR A 164 -16.78 14.24 29.99
C TYR A 164 -17.36 14.92 28.74
N HIS A 165 -18.01 14.18 27.85
CA HIS A 165 -18.73 14.76 26.73
C HIS A 165 -19.85 15.66 27.26
N GLY A 166 -19.96 16.89 26.74
CA GLY A 166 -20.95 17.88 27.18
C GLY A 166 -20.47 18.85 28.25
N LEU A 167 -19.29 18.64 28.86
CA LEU A 167 -18.70 19.64 29.74
C LEU A 167 -18.09 20.80 28.94
N GLY A 168 -18.25 22.03 29.47
CA GLY A 168 -17.62 23.21 28.91
C GLY A 168 -16.11 23.26 29.19
N GLN A 169 -15.37 24.02 28.36
CA GLN A 169 -13.90 24.14 28.47
C GLN A 169 -13.42 24.52 29.88
N LYS A 170 -14.19 25.38 30.59
CA LYS A 170 -13.84 25.80 31.97
C LYS A 170 -13.87 24.61 32.92
N GLN A 171 -14.93 23.80 32.88
CA GLN A 171 -15.05 22.60 33.73
C GLN A 171 -13.98 21.55 33.41
N LEU A 172 -13.67 21.36 32.13
CA LEU A 172 -12.56 20.46 31.73
C LEU A 172 -11.22 20.96 32.27
N ASN A 173 -10.96 22.28 32.22
CA ASN A 173 -9.72 22.85 32.75
C ASN A 173 -9.62 22.70 34.29
N GLU A 174 -10.71 22.84 35.02
CA GLU A 174 -10.75 22.59 36.47
C GLU A 174 -10.40 21.14 36.81
N ILE A 175 -10.93 20.18 36.05
CA ILE A 175 -10.62 18.76 36.22
C ILE A 175 -9.17 18.48 35.86
N ILE A 176 -8.65 19.05 34.75
CA ILE A 176 -7.24 18.91 34.36
C ILE A 176 -6.32 19.45 35.45
N TRP A 177 -6.66 20.59 36.03
CA TRP A 177 -5.86 21.20 37.09
C TRP A 177 -5.83 20.35 38.36
N ALA A 178 -6.99 19.73 38.73
CA ALA A 178 -7.11 18.91 39.93
C ALA A 178 -6.53 17.51 39.77
N TYR A 179 -6.68 16.87 38.59
CA TYR A 179 -6.42 15.43 38.43
C TYR A 179 -5.48 15.11 37.27
N GLY A 180 -5.06 16.10 36.49
CA GLY A 180 -4.19 15.93 35.33
C GLY A 180 -4.95 15.64 34.02
N LYS A 181 -4.22 15.74 32.90
CA LYS A 181 -4.80 15.56 31.55
C LYS A 181 -5.30 14.12 31.28
N ASP A 182 -4.70 13.14 31.94
CA ASP A 182 -5.02 11.73 31.74
C ASP A 182 -6.37 11.36 32.38
N GLU A 183 -6.86 12.19 33.28
CA GLU A 183 -8.20 11.99 33.84
C GLU A 183 -9.30 12.16 32.78
N ILE A 184 -9.18 13.20 31.96
CA ILE A 184 -10.25 13.56 31.00
C ILE A 184 -10.09 12.90 29.63
N ALA A 185 -8.91 12.43 29.27
CA ALA A 185 -8.62 11.89 27.95
C ALA A 185 -7.93 10.54 28.02
N GLU A 186 -8.17 9.74 27.02
CA GLU A 186 -7.57 8.41 26.80
C GLU A 186 -6.83 8.35 25.46
N ASP A 187 -5.87 7.47 25.37
CA ASP A 187 -5.20 7.15 24.11
C ASP A 187 -6.05 6.13 23.36
N ILE A 188 -6.36 6.42 22.10
CA ILE A 188 -7.01 5.50 21.18
C ILE A 188 -6.12 5.24 19.96
N GLU A 189 -6.15 4.02 19.47
CA GLU A 189 -5.50 3.65 18.23
C GLU A 189 -6.43 3.97 17.04
N LYS A 190 -5.93 4.66 16.03
CA LYS A 190 -6.63 4.88 14.76
C LYS A 190 -5.78 4.33 13.62
N ILE A 191 -6.31 3.35 12.91
CA ILE A 191 -5.67 2.85 11.68
C ILE A 191 -5.86 3.91 10.60
N ILE A 192 -4.78 4.55 10.19
CA ILE A 192 -4.81 5.61 9.18
C ILE A 192 -4.53 5.10 7.78
N PHE A 193 -3.84 3.96 7.67
CA PHE A 193 -3.52 3.32 6.38
C PHE A 193 -3.30 1.83 6.60
N SER A 194 -3.82 1.00 5.71
CA SER A 194 -3.61 -0.45 5.69
C SER A 194 -3.13 -0.90 4.32
N TYR A 195 -2.13 -1.78 4.28
CA TYR A 195 -1.63 -2.42 3.09
C TYR A 195 -1.73 -3.94 3.22
N GLY A 196 -2.53 -4.58 2.37
CA GLY A 196 -2.80 -6.02 2.44
C GLY A 196 -1.74 -6.91 1.78
N GLY A 197 -0.92 -6.35 0.85
CA GLY A 197 -0.11 -7.20 -0.04
C GLY A 197 -0.98 -8.08 -0.92
N ASP A 198 -0.38 -9.06 -1.59
CA ASP A 198 -1.14 -10.10 -2.28
C ASP A 198 -1.72 -11.08 -1.27
N SER A 199 -3.01 -11.37 -1.42
CA SER A 199 -3.69 -12.22 -0.46
C SER A 199 -5.05 -12.71 -0.94
N ARG A 200 -5.50 -13.83 -0.39
CA ARG A 200 -6.93 -14.11 -0.23
C ARG A 200 -7.57 -13.01 0.63
N PRO A 201 -8.90 -12.92 0.64
CA PRO A 201 -9.60 -11.96 1.47
C PRO A 201 -9.01 -11.90 2.88
N ILE A 202 -8.62 -10.69 3.31
CA ILE A 202 -8.09 -10.48 4.65
C ILE A 202 -9.20 -10.50 5.69
N ASP A 203 -8.84 -10.79 6.94
CA ASP A 203 -9.77 -10.71 8.05
C ASP A 203 -10.23 -9.24 8.26
N PRO A 204 -11.54 -8.93 8.17
CA PRO A 204 -12.06 -7.59 8.37
C PRO A 204 -11.66 -6.97 9.71
N ASP A 205 -11.49 -7.77 10.76
CA ASP A 205 -11.09 -7.29 12.08
C ASP A 205 -9.66 -6.75 12.08
N SER A 206 -8.79 -7.29 11.23
CA SER A 206 -7.41 -6.81 11.10
C SER A 206 -7.32 -5.37 10.58
N VAL A 207 -8.31 -4.89 9.85
CA VAL A 207 -8.33 -3.55 9.21
C VAL A 207 -9.56 -2.73 9.60
N ARG A 208 -10.21 -3.09 10.70
CA ARG A 208 -11.44 -2.44 11.17
C ARG A 208 -11.27 -0.93 11.32
N GLN A 209 -12.19 -0.18 10.72
CA GLN A 209 -12.22 1.28 10.69
C GLN A 209 -10.94 1.93 10.15
N SER A 210 -10.24 1.25 9.22
CA SER A 210 -9.13 1.86 8.50
C SER A 210 -9.61 3.04 7.67
N MET A 211 -8.90 4.17 7.78
CA MET A 211 -9.21 5.34 6.95
C MET A 211 -8.89 5.09 5.46
N PHE A 212 -7.90 4.24 5.18
CA PHE A 212 -7.48 3.92 3.83
C PHE A 212 -6.96 2.50 3.75
N LEU A 213 -7.70 1.62 3.11
CA LEU A 213 -7.31 0.22 2.89
C LEU A 213 -6.82 0.02 1.46
N CYS A 214 -5.57 -0.42 1.29
CA CYS A 214 -5.08 -0.99 0.04
C CYS A 214 -5.25 -2.50 0.08
N HIS A 215 -6.11 -3.04 -0.78
CA HIS A 215 -6.36 -4.47 -0.92
C HIS A 215 -6.19 -4.89 -2.38
N GLU A 216 -5.52 -6.02 -2.62
CA GLU A 216 -5.42 -6.57 -3.95
C GLU A 216 -6.79 -7.01 -4.48
N CYS A 217 -6.95 -6.95 -5.78
CA CYS A 217 -8.12 -7.44 -6.50
C CYS A 217 -7.67 -7.95 -7.87
N THR A 218 -7.09 -9.15 -7.86
CA THR A 218 -6.53 -9.75 -9.07
C THR A 218 -7.62 -10.16 -10.03
N TYR A 219 -8.73 -10.69 -9.52
CA TYR A 219 -9.84 -11.19 -10.31
C TYR A 219 -11.12 -10.38 -10.08
N LEU A 220 -11.97 -10.32 -11.11
CA LEU A 220 -13.30 -9.71 -10.99
C LEU A 220 -14.34 -10.70 -10.49
N SER A 221 -14.19 -11.98 -10.84
CA SER A 221 -15.07 -13.06 -10.40
C SER A 221 -14.27 -14.30 -9.99
N ILE A 222 -14.93 -15.25 -9.32
CA ILE A 222 -14.32 -16.52 -8.91
C ILE A 222 -13.99 -17.41 -10.12
N GLU A 223 -14.78 -17.30 -11.20
CA GLU A 223 -14.59 -18.06 -12.43
C GLU A 223 -13.31 -17.64 -13.17
N ASP A 224 -12.81 -16.44 -12.91
CA ASP A 224 -11.58 -15.94 -13.52
C ASP A 224 -10.31 -16.62 -12.97
N ASP A 225 -10.38 -17.24 -11.78
CA ASP A 225 -9.29 -18.04 -11.21
C ASP A 225 -9.27 -19.47 -11.79
N GLU A 226 -9.05 -19.58 -13.11
CA GLU A 226 -9.06 -20.84 -13.87
C GLU A 226 -8.15 -21.93 -13.30
N ARG A 227 -7.08 -21.54 -12.61
CA ARG A 227 -6.12 -22.47 -11.99
C ARG A 227 -6.50 -22.83 -10.56
N ASN A 228 -7.52 -22.20 -10.01
CA ASN A 228 -8.00 -22.37 -8.64
C ASN A 228 -6.88 -22.39 -7.60
N PHE A 229 -5.89 -21.52 -7.77
CA PHE A 229 -4.75 -21.43 -6.84
C PHE A 229 -5.14 -20.89 -5.48
N GLN A 230 -6.31 -20.25 -5.39
CA GLN A 230 -6.82 -19.66 -4.16
C GLN A 230 -5.78 -18.79 -3.43
N GLN A 231 -5.00 -18.04 -4.18
CA GLN A 231 -3.92 -17.17 -3.66
C GLN A 231 -4.29 -15.69 -3.69
N HIS A 232 -5.30 -15.33 -4.48
CA HIS A 232 -5.73 -13.96 -4.74
C HIS A 232 -7.21 -13.76 -4.45
N SER A 233 -7.63 -12.51 -4.40
CA SER A 233 -8.99 -12.08 -4.09
C SER A 233 -9.77 -11.70 -5.33
N HIS A 234 -11.10 -11.84 -5.25
CA HIS A 234 -12.03 -11.35 -6.26
C HIS A 234 -12.75 -10.09 -5.77
N LEU A 235 -13.28 -9.32 -6.71
CA LEU A 235 -13.86 -8.00 -6.44
C LEU A 235 -14.97 -8.05 -5.38
N GLU A 236 -15.91 -9.01 -5.47
CA GLU A 236 -17.04 -9.10 -4.55
C GLU A 236 -16.56 -9.31 -3.10
N GLU A 237 -15.63 -10.25 -2.88
CA GLU A 237 -15.05 -10.52 -1.56
C GLU A 237 -14.37 -9.28 -0.98
N VAL A 238 -13.61 -8.55 -1.79
CA VAL A 238 -12.88 -7.36 -1.33
C VAL A 238 -13.82 -6.22 -0.97
N LEU A 239 -14.90 -6.03 -1.73
CA LEU A 239 -15.93 -5.05 -1.42
C LEU A 239 -16.67 -5.39 -0.13
N GLU A 240 -16.99 -6.68 0.10
CA GLU A 240 -17.62 -7.16 1.33
C GLU A 240 -16.72 -6.96 2.55
N ILE A 241 -15.42 -7.25 2.45
CA ILE A 241 -14.45 -6.98 3.52
C ILE A 241 -14.42 -5.50 3.86
N ALA A 242 -14.34 -4.64 2.86
CA ALA A 242 -14.31 -3.19 3.08
C ALA A 242 -15.58 -2.69 3.79
N ALA A 243 -16.74 -3.26 3.44
CA ALA A 243 -18.02 -2.95 4.11
C ALA A 243 -18.05 -3.47 5.55
N GLN A 244 -17.63 -4.73 5.80
CA GLN A 244 -17.60 -5.34 7.14
C GLN A 244 -16.61 -4.66 8.08
N ALA A 245 -15.46 -4.24 7.54
CA ALA A 245 -14.42 -3.53 8.28
C ALA A 245 -14.76 -2.04 8.52
N ASP A 246 -15.82 -1.51 7.92
CA ASP A 246 -16.21 -0.09 8.02
C ASP A 246 -15.06 0.85 7.61
N VAL A 247 -14.43 0.59 6.46
CA VAL A 247 -13.33 1.43 5.96
C VAL A 247 -13.87 2.73 5.34
N GLU A 248 -13.05 3.80 5.37
CA GLU A 248 -13.45 5.09 4.75
C GLU A 248 -13.15 5.10 3.23
N THR A 249 -11.98 4.56 2.83
CA THR A 249 -11.55 4.48 1.42
C THR A 249 -10.88 3.14 1.15
N LEU A 250 -11.27 2.48 0.07
CA LEU A 250 -10.64 1.28 -0.47
C LEU A 250 -9.84 1.63 -1.72
N LEU A 251 -8.56 1.27 -1.78
CA LEU A 251 -7.75 1.29 -3.00
C LEU A 251 -7.54 -0.14 -3.49
N LEU A 252 -8.11 -0.45 -4.64
CA LEU A 252 -7.89 -1.72 -5.33
C LEU A 252 -6.58 -1.66 -6.12
N PHE A 253 -5.77 -2.71 -6.03
CA PHE A 253 -4.54 -2.84 -6.79
C PHE A 253 -4.32 -4.28 -7.29
N HIS A 254 -3.23 -4.58 -7.96
CA HIS A 254 -2.84 -5.91 -8.46
C HIS A 254 -3.82 -6.53 -9.46
N SER A 255 -4.49 -5.70 -10.29
CA SER A 255 -5.45 -6.21 -11.28
C SER A 255 -4.78 -7.04 -12.36
N SER A 256 -5.43 -8.14 -12.77
CA SER A 256 -4.99 -8.98 -13.89
C SER A 256 -4.94 -8.19 -15.20
N LEU A 257 -4.01 -8.57 -16.10
CA LEU A 257 -3.89 -8.00 -17.45
C LEU A 257 -5.11 -8.29 -18.35
N ARG A 258 -5.95 -9.23 -17.98
CA ARG A 258 -7.17 -9.59 -18.71
C ARG A 258 -8.19 -8.46 -18.78
N TYR A 259 -8.12 -7.52 -17.82
CA TYR A 259 -9.12 -6.47 -17.70
C TYR A 259 -8.60 -5.12 -18.19
N SER A 260 -9.37 -4.50 -19.09
CA SER A 260 -9.19 -3.09 -19.40
C SER A 260 -9.69 -2.22 -18.24
N LEU A 261 -9.29 -0.95 -18.23
CA LEU A 261 -9.73 -0.01 -17.22
C LEU A 261 -11.26 0.19 -17.26
N GLU A 262 -11.85 0.16 -18.46
CA GLU A 262 -13.29 0.31 -18.66
C GLU A 262 -14.06 -0.84 -18.00
N VAL A 263 -13.61 -2.09 -18.21
CA VAL A 263 -14.21 -3.28 -17.59
C VAL A 263 -14.09 -3.21 -16.06
N LEU A 264 -12.91 -2.83 -15.55
CA LEU A 264 -12.72 -2.66 -14.11
C LEU A 264 -13.68 -1.64 -13.51
N LYS A 265 -13.82 -0.47 -14.15
CA LYS A 265 -14.75 0.59 -13.71
C LYS A 265 -16.19 0.10 -13.68
N GLU A 266 -16.65 -0.53 -14.75
CA GLU A 266 -18.01 -1.06 -14.86
C GLU A 266 -18.30 -2.05 -13.74
N GLN A 267 -17.44 -3.05 -13.54
CA GLN A 267 -17.63 -4.08 -12.52
C GLN A 267 -17.57 -3.53 -11.10
N ILE A 268 -16.69 -2.58 -10.83
CA ILE A 268 -16.62 -1.90 -9.52
C ILE A 268 -17.92 -1.13 -9.27
N CYS A 269 -18.42 -0.38 -10.25
CA CYS A 269 -19.69 0.36 -10.09
C CYS A 269 -20.86 -0.58 -9.79
N LEU A 270 -20.96 -1.70 -10.51
CA LEU A 270 -21.99 -2.72 -10.27
C LEU A 270 -21.86 -3.36 -8.89
N GLY A 271 -20.65 -3.74 -8.50
CA GLY A 271 -20.37 -4.32 -7.17
C GLY A 271 -20.72 -3.36 -6.03
N MET A 272 -20.32 -2.10 -6.13
CA MET A 272 -20.66 -1.07 -5.14
C MET A 272 -22.17 -0.86 -5.00
N GLN A 273 -22.90 -0.84 -6.11
CA GLN A 273 -24.37 -0.74 -6.09
C GLN A 273 -25.01 -1.96 -5.43
N LYS A 274 -24.54 -3.17 -5.73
CA LYS A 274 -25.03 -4.43 -5.16
C LYS A 274 -24.94 -4.43 -3.64
N ILE A 275 -23.80 -4.04 -3.06
CA ILE A 275 -23.57 -4.03 -1.61
C ILE A 275 -24.03 -2.72 -0.94
N LYS A 276 -24.53 -1.73 -1.70
CA LYS A 276 -24.85 -0.38 -1.22
C LYS A 276 -23.70 0.26 -0.45
N ALA A 277 -22.49 0.23 -1.07
CA ALA A 277 -21.25 0.70 -0.47
C ALA A 277 -21.37 2.13 0.07
N LYS A 278 -20.88 2.35 1.29
CA LYS A 278 -20.83 3.67 1.95
C LYS A 278 -19.40 4.24 2.01
N PHE A 279 -18.45 3.53 1.46
CA PHE A 279 -17.03 3.92 1.38
C PHE A 279 -16.66 4.29 -0.05
N ARG A 280 -15.58 5.04 -0.19
CA ARG A 280 -15.02 5.40 -1.49
C ARG A 280 -14.17 4.26 -2.03
N VAL A 281 -14.26 3.98 -3.33
CA VAL A 281 -13.36 3.03 -4.02
C VAL A 281 -12.48 3.78 -5.00
N LEU A 282 -11.19 3.47 -4.97
CA LEU A 282 -10.17 3.93 -5.92
C LEU A 282 -9.49 2.70 -6.54
N VAL A 283 -8.85 2.88 -7.69
CA VAL A 283 -8.07 1.84 -8.36
C VAL A 283 -6.68 2.34 -8.68
N LEU A 284 -5.65 1.58 -8.30
CA LEU A 284 -4.29 1.77 -8.80
C LEU A 284 -4.13 0.94 -10.07
N TYR A 285 -4.21 1.59 -11.22
CA TYR A 285 -4.07 0.96 -12.54
C TYR A 285 -2.78 1.43 -13.21
N GLY A 286 -1.78 0.54 -13.27
CA GLY A 286 -0.43 0.95 -13.59
C GLY A 286 0.10 1.92 -12.52
N ASP A 287 0.47 3.13 -12.92
CA ASP A 287 0.98 4.20 -12.05
C ASP A 287 -0.05 5.29 -11.70
N HIS A 288 -1.33 5.09 -12.09
CA HIS A 288 -2.39 6.04 -11.85
C HIS A 288 -3.38 5.57 -10.78
N ILE A 289 -3.65 6.43 -9.80
CA ILE A 289 -4.76 6.24 -8.85
C ILE A 289 -5.99 6.91 -9.44
N ILE A 290 -7.00 6.11 -9.73
CA ILE A 290 -8.19 6.48 -10.47
C ILE A 290 -9.43 6.33 -9.58
N ASP A 291 -10.32 7.31 -9.64
CA ASP A 291 -11.66 7.18 -9.08
C ASP A 291 -12.59 6.63 -10.19
N PRO A 292 -13.10 5.40 -10.05
CA PRO A 292 -13.93 4.78 -11.07
C PRO A 292 -15.29 5.48 -11.25
N LEU A 293 -15.72 6.29 -10.28
CA LEU A 293 -16.99 7.02 -10.30
C LEU A 293 -16.86 8.47 -10.77
N ALA A 294 -15.63 8.98 -10.97
CA ALA A 294 -15.43 10.33 -11.47
C ALA A 294 -15.89 10.46 -12.93
N GLU A 295 -16.68 11.50 -13.23
CA GLU A 295 -17.25 11.74 -14.56
C GLU A 295 -16.22 12.11 -15.62
N ASP A 296 -15.06 12.68 -15.24
CA ASP A 296 -14.04 13.18 -16.16
C ASP A 296 -12.79 12.30 -16.18
N PHE A 297 -12.71 11.42 -17.18
CA PHE A 297 -11.43 10.85 -17.62
C PHE A 297 -11.17 11.17 -19.08
N PRO A 298 -9.98 11.63 -19.46
CA PRO A 298 -9.68 11.90 -20.86
C PRO A 298 -9.84 10.58 -21.66
N LYS A 299 -10.83 10.56 -22.55
CA LYS A 299 -11.01 9.48 -23.51
C LYS A 299 -9.70 9.33 -24.28
N ASN A 300 -9.08 8.17 -24.16
CA ASN A 300 -7.75 7.82 -24.65
C ASN A 300 -7.52 8.29 -26.11
N SER A 301 -6.68 9.30 -26.28
CA SER A 301 -6.19 9.75 -27.60
C SER A 301 -5.20 8.77 -28.26
N ARG A 302 -4.88 7.64 -27.60
CA ARG A 302 -3.88 6.67 -28.07
C ARG A 302 -4.38 5.57 -29.02
N LYS A 303 -5.70 5.39 -29.18
CA LYS A 303 -6.22 4.38 -30.13
C LYS A 303 -6.04 4.74 -31.60
N LYS A 304 -5.96 6.03 -31.95
CA LYS A 304 -5.83 6.45 -33.38
C LYS A 304 -4.40 6.38 -33.94
N THR A 305 -3.38 6.33 -33.11
CA THR A 305 -1.99 6.34 -33.59
C THR A 305 -1.45 4.94 -33.87
N ARG A 306 -1.88 3.92 -33.07
CA ARG A 306 -1.38 2.54 -33.25
C ARG A 306 -2.01 1.81 -34.45
N GLU A 307 -3.26 2.08 -34.79
CA GLU A 307 -3.87 1.46 -35.99
C GLU A 307 -3.24 2.01 -37.28
N LYS A 308 -2.83 3.28 -37.33
CA LYS A 308 -2.14 3.86 -38.50
C LYS A 308 -0.69 3.43 -38.66
N GLU A 309 0.04 3.15 -37.55
CA GLU A 309 1.41 2.65 -37.62
C GLU A 309 1.47 1.17 -38.05
N PHE A 310 0.46 0.36 -37.74
CA PHE A 310 0.39 -1.03 -38.19
C PHE A 310 -0.02 -1.17 -39.63
N GLU A 311 -0.86 -0.30 -40.17
CA GLU A 311 -1.23 -0.29 -41.60
C GLU A 311 -0.08 0.20 -42.48
N GLN A 312 0.78 1.11 -42.05
CA GLN A 312 1.96 1.55 -42.83
C GLN A 312 3.07 0.51 -42.92
N VAL A 313 3.24 -0.34 -41.93
CA VAL A 313 4.32 -1.39 -41.94
C VAL A 313 3.97 -2.56 -42.88
N ILE A 314 2.69 -2.78 -43.19
CA ILE A 314 2.26 -3.86 -44.09
C ILE A 314 2.37 -3.45 -45.58
N VAL A 315 2.38 -2.15 -45.89
CA VAL A 315 2.42 -1.67 -47.29
C VAL A 315 3.84 -1.48 -47.82
N GLU A 316 4.87 -1.39 -46.96
CA GLU A 316 6.27 -1.22 -47.41
C GLU A 316 7.07 -2.54 -47.46
N GLY A 317 6.44 -3.70 -47.24
CA GLY A 317 7.06 -5.00 -47.31
C GLY A 317 6.95 -5.78 -48.62
N ASP A 318 6.26 -5.24 -49.64
CA ASP A 318 6.05 -5.87 -50.95
C ASP A 318 6.55 -4.99 -52.14
N GLN A 319 7.84 -4.60 -52.07
CA GLN A 319 8.57 -4.16 -53.27
C GLN A 319 10.00 -4.69 -53.27
#